data_ec04f31acdd68f03bbe11839e9e87e6e
#
_entry.id   ec04f31acdd68f03bbe11839e9e87e6e
#
_cell.length_a   1.000
_cell.length_b   1.000
_cell.length_c   1.000
_cell.angle_alpha   90.00
_cell.angle_beta   90.00
_cell.angle_gamma   90.00
#
_symmetry.space_group_name_H-M   'P 1'
#
loop_
_entity.id
_entity.type
_entity.pdbx_description
1 polymer ?
#
loop_
_entity_poly.entity_id
_entity_poly.type
_entity_poly.pdbx_seq_one_letter_code
_entity_poly.pdbx_strand_id
1 'polypeptide(L)'
;MSQSVFEASRRRTFAIISHPDAGKTTLTEKFLLYAGAVGEAGAVKAREGRRSATSDWMEMEKKRGISISSTALTFDYRGMQFNLLDTPGHRDFSEDTYRVLAAVDSVVMVLDVAKGIEPQTLKLFEVCRSRNLPVITFLNKYDRPGRAPLELLDEIEEQIGLRPTPATWPVGIPGDFRGVIDRTSGEFTRFTRTVRGSAIAPEEVISTDQAAVEEGSAWAQAVDDVELLDAVGAVVDSESFLAAESTPVFVGSALTNFGVRHVLDTLVDLAPAAGERLDVHESPRALDSGCSAFVFKVQANMDKSHRDRIAFVRVCSGKFERGMVLTCHRTGKPFATKYASQVFGAERSTVDEAFPGDVVGLVNATDLQIGDSLYVGEPVEFPAIPRFAPEVFASARPLDTGRFKQFRRGLDQLDSEGVVQVLRDPQQGDANPVLAAVGQLQFEVFASRLEIEFNAPSEVTPSPYESIRFTDEESAERLKEIGGIRIMRRGDGRLVALFESRYRLQRLESDEPELVLEPINVGT
;
A
#
# COMPACT_ATOMS: atom_id res chain seq x y z
N MET A 1 6.01 0.31 -32.56
CA MET A 1 5.84 0.19 -31.08
C MET A 1 5.98 -1.30 -30.75
N SER A 2 6.87 -1.68 -29.85
CA SER A 2 6.99 -3.08 -29.43
C SER A 2 5.75 -3.53 -28.67
N GLN A 3 5.51 -4.85 -28.59
CA GLN A 3 4.37 -5.38 -27.83
C GLN A 3 4.42 -4.93 -26.36
N SER A 4 5.60 -4.94 -25.72
CA SER A 4 5.77 -4.52 -24.33
C SER A 4 5.38 -3.05 -24.11
N VAL A 5 5.77 -2.15 -25.01
CA VAL A 5 5.41 -0.73 -24.93
C VAL A 5 3.90 -0.52 -25.15
N PHE A 6 3.30 -1.24 -26.11
CA PHE A 6 1.86 -1.16 -26.34
C PHE A 6 1.07 -1.66 -25.13
N GLU A 7 1.46 -2.81 -24.60
CA GLU A 7 0.77 -3.39 -23.43
C GLU A 7 0.98 -2.55 -22.16
N ALA A 8 2.17 -1.97 -21.95
CA ALA A 8 2.44 -1.04 -20.85
C ALA A 8 1.52 0.19 -20.90
N SER A 9 1.26 0.74 -22.10
CA SER A 9 0.40 1.92 -22.26
C SER A 9 -1.05 1.69 -21.81
N ARG A 10 -1.51 0.44 -21.80
CA ARG A 10 -2.85 0.02 -21.39
C ARG A 10 -2.95 -0.34 -19.90
N ARG A 11 -1.85 -0.29 -19.16
CA ARG A 11 -1.80 -0.69 -17.74
C ARG A 11 -1.80 0.51 -16.83
N ARG A 12 -2.57 0.39 -15.76
CA ARG A 12 -2.63 1.37 -14.68
C ARG A 12 -2.41 0.64 -13.36
N THR A 13 -1.30 0.92 -12.73
CA THR A 13 -0.97 0.30 -11.43
C THR A 13 -1.05 1.34 -10.34
N PHE A 14 -1.99 1.19 -9.43
CA PHE A 14 -2.26 2.18 -8.40
C PHE A 14 -2.52 1.54 -7.03
N ALA A 15 -2.34 2.33 -5.98
CA ALA A 15 -2.68 1.96 -4.61
C ALA A 15 -3.79 2.85 -4.06
N ILE A 16 -4.51 2.35 -3.05
CA ILE A 16 -5.42 3.17 -2.27
C ILE A 16 -4.79 3.39 -0.89
N ILE A 17 -4.63 4.64 -0.49
CA ILE A 17 -4.16 5.04 0.84
C ILE A 17 -5.26 5.78 1.60
N SER A 18 -5.30 5.58 2.91
CA SER A 18 -6.23 6.27 3.79
C SER A 18 -5.86 6.03 5.26
N HIS A 19 -6.46 6.79 6.16
CA HIS A 19 -6.52 6.40 7.56
C HIS A 19 -7.48 5.20 7.76
N PRO A 20 -7.42 4.50 8.91
CA PRO A 20 -8.38 3.46 9.26
C PRO A 20 -9.84 3.97 9.20
N ASP A 21 -10.74 3.14 8.72
CA ASP A 21 -12.17 3.43 8.59
C ASP A 21 -12.57 4.54 7.61
N ALA A 22 -11.66 5.13 6.82
CA ALA A 22 -12.02 6.11 5.80
C ALA A 22 -12.88 5.52 4.66
N GLY A 23 -12.92 4.18 4.54
CA GLY A 23 -13.72 3.47 3.55
C GLY A 23 -12.90 2.90 2.39
N LYS A 24 -11.59 2.70 2.57
CA LYS A 24 -10.68 2.13 1.58
C LYS A 24 -11.18 0.79 1.02
N THR A 25 -11.38 -0.21 1.87
CA THR A 25 -11.86 -1.54 1.48
C THR A 25 -13.21 -1.47 0.76
N THR A 26 -14.10 -0.57 1.21
CA THR A 26 -15.37 -0.35 0.53
C THR A 26 -15.15 0.21 -0.87
N LEU A 27 -14.26 1.20 -1.05
CA LEU A 27 -13.95 1.76 -2.37
C LEU A 27 -13.33 0.71 -3.30
N THR A 28 -12.41 -0.11 -2.80
CA THR A 28 -11.83 -1.26 -3.51
C THR A 28 -12.92 -2.19 -4.07
N GLU A 29 -13.86 -2.60 -3.23
CA GLU A 29 -15.00 -3.45 -3.66
C GLU A 29 -15.86 -2.77 -4.73
N LYS A 30 -16.03 -1.44 -4.63
CA LYS A 30 -16.83 -0.71 -5.63
C LYS A 30 -16.11 -0.58 -6.97
N PHE A 31 -14.81 -0.40 -6.99
CA PHE A 31 -14.06 -0.45 -8.25
C PHE A 31 -14.21 -1.80 -8.95
N LEU A 32 -14.14 -2.91 -8.21
CA LEU A 32 -14.39 -4.25 -8.76
C LEU A 32 -15.84 -4.42 -9.27
N LEU A 33 -16.81 -3.83 -8.57
CA LEU A 33 -18.22 -3.85 -8.99
C LEU A 33 -18.42 -3.08 -10.31
N TYR A 34 -17.87 -1.86 -10.43
CA TYR A 34 -17.97 -1.05 -11.65
C TYR A 34 -17.22 -1.67 -12.83
N ALA A 35 -16.12 -2.39 -12.56
CA ALA A 35 -15.39 -3.16 -13.57
C ALA A 35 -16.09 -4.48 -13.98
N GLY A 36 -17.20 -4.85 -13.32
CA GLY A 36 -17.88 -6.12 -13.57
C GLY A 36 -17.10 -7.35 -13.08
N ALA A 37 -16.03 -7.16 -12.32
CA ALA A 37 -15.23 -8.26 -11.77
C ALA A 37 -15.93 -8.99 -10.62
N VAL A 38 -16.91 -8.35 -9.97
CA VAL A 38 -17.82 -8.96 -8.98
C VAL A 38 -19.26 -8.59 -9.33
N GLY A 39 -20.20 -9.54 -9.19
CA GLY A 39 -21.61 -9.31 -9.55
C GLY A 39 -22.37 -8.43 -8.55
N GLU A 40 -21.99 -8.47 -7.28
CA GLU A 40 -22.51 -7.65 -6.19
C GLU A 40 -21.39 -7.31 -5.20
N ALA A 41 -21.35 -6.09 -4.70
CA ALA A 41 -20.41 -5.73 -3.65
C ALA A 41 -20.68 -6.55 -2.37
N GLY A 42 -19.66 -7.20 -1.82
CA GLY A 42 -19.79 -8.15 -0.72
C GLY A 42 -20.22 -9.57 -1.14
N ALA A 43 -20.33 -9.86 -2.44
CA ALA A 43 -20.80 -11.15 -2.97
C ALA A 43 -19.70 -12.22 -3.09
N VAL A 44 -18.45 -11.87 -2.87
CA VAL A 44 -17.37 -12.87 -2.79
C VAL A 44 -17.52 -13.67 -1.50
N LYS A 45 -18.27 -14.78 -1.63
CA LYS A 45 -18.64 -15.79 -0.63
C LYS A 45 -19.83 -15.50 0.29
N ALA A 46 -21.03 -15.52 -0.30
CA ALA A 46 -22.24 -15.94 0.42
C ALA A 46 -22.31 -17.49 0.56
N ARG A 47 -21.23 -18.14 0.99
CA ARG A 47 -21.26 -19.59 1.29
C ARG A 47 -20.92 -19.88 2.74
N GLU A 48 -21.43 -19.25 3.68
CA GLU A 48 -21.41 -19.44 5.12
C GLU A 48 -21.46 -18.08 5.85
N GLY A 49 -22.63 -17.46 5.89
CA GLY A 49 -23.09 -16.65 7.02
C GLY A 49 -22.32 -15.40 7.47
N ARG A 50 -21.18 -15.03 6.89
CA ARG A 50 -20.45 -13.80 7.21
C ARG A 50 -19.91 -13.11 5.96
N ARG A 51 -20.30 -11.84 5.77
CA ARG A 51 -19.75 -10.94 4.76
C ARG A 51 -18.30 -10.63 5.11
N SER A 52 -17.34 -11.01 4.27
CA SER A 52 -15.97 -10.53 4.36
C SER A 52 -15.58 -9.85 3.06
N ALA A 53 -14.82 -8.78 3.13
CA ALA A 53 -14.25 -8.09 1.97
C ALA A 53 -13.36 -9.05 1.16
N THR A 54 -13.28 -8.85 -0.15
CA THR A 54 -12.44 -9.65 -1.05
C THR A 54 -10.96 -9.54 -0.68
N SER A 55 -10.56 -8.38 -0.13
CA SER A 55 -9.20 -8.08 0.32
C SER A 55 -8.82 -8.72 1.66
N ASP A 56 -9.79 -9.00 2.56
CA ASP A 56 -9.53 -9.48 3.91
C ASP A 56 -9.62 -11.02 3.95
N TRP A 57 -8.51 -11.70 3.86
CA TRP A 57 -8.46 -13.16 3.81
C TRP A 57 -7.96 -13.84 5.10
N MET A 58 -7.19 -13.13 5.96
CA MET A 58 -6.72 -13.64 7.25
C MET A 58 -7.85 -13.73 8.28
N GLU A 59 -7.86 -14.76 9.13
CA GLU A 59 -8.85 -14.88 10.21
C GLU A 59 -8.79 -13.70 11.21
N MET A 60 -7.59 -13.15 11.41
CA MET A 60 -7.40 -12.00 12.30
C MET A 60 -7.98 -10.71 11.69
N GLU A 61 -7.83 -10.49 10.38
CA GLU A 61 -8.46 -9.40 9.64
C GLU A 61 -9.98 -9.44 9.81
N LYS A 62 -10.57 -10.63 9.60
CA LYS A 62 -12.01 -10.85 9.74
C LYS A 62 -12.53 -10.63 11.16
N LYS A 63 -11.76 -11.06 12.18
CA LYS A 63 -12.15 -10.91 13.57
C LYS A 63 -12.10 -9.45 14.06
N ARG A 64 -11.12 -8.69 13.58
CA ARG A 64 -10.88 -7.30 13.99
C ARG A 64 -11.50 -6.27 13.06
N GLY A 65 -11.85 -6.65 11.82
CA GLY A 65 -12.36 -5.75 10.79
C GLY A 65 -11.33 -4.76 10.27
N ILE A 66 -10.04 -5.12 10.31
CA ILE A 66 -8.92 -4.30 9.81
C ILE A 66 -8.11 -5.10 8.81
N SER A 67 -7.70 -4.48 7.71
CA SER A 67 -6.75 -5.07 6.76
C SER A 67 -5.34 -5.03 7.35
N ILE A 68 -4.68 -6.19 7.41
CA ILE A 68 -3.34 -6.38 7.99
C ILE A 68 -2.30 -6.49 6.87
N SER A 69 -2.65 -7.15 5.76
CA SER A 69 -1.74 -7.37 4.65
C SER A 69 -2.28 -6.75 3.36
N SER A 70 -1.35 -6.29 2.51
CA SER A 70 -1.69 -5.78 1.18
C SER A 70 -2.14 -6.90 0.25
N THR A 71 -3.06 -6.60 -0.66
CA THR A 71 -3.58 -7.53 -1.66
C THR A 71 -3.44 -6.92 -3.05
N ALA A 72 -3.07 -7.72 -4.04
CA ALA A 72 -3.06 -7.32 -5.44
C ALA A 72 -4.36 -7.80 -6.12
N LEU A 73 -5.03 -6.90 -6.81
CA LEU A 73 -6.28 -7.15 -7.54
C LEU A 73 -6.12 -6.64 -8.96
N THR A 74 -6.44 -7.47 -9.95
CA THR A 74 -6.37 -7.08 -11.36
C THR A 74 -7.76 -7.16 -11.98
N PHE A 75 -8.13 -6.14 -12.76
CA PHE A 75 -9.40 -6.09 -13.46
C PHE A 75 -9.29 -5.23 -14.73
N ASP A 76 -10.21 -5.43 -15.66
CA ASP A 76 -10.29 -4.65 -16.89
C ASP A 76 -11.43 -3.62 -16.78
N TYR A 77 -11.17 -2.39 -17.25
CA TYR A 77 -12.18 -1.34 -17.32
C TYR A 77 -11.89 -0.40 -18.49
N ARG A 78 -12.88 -0.13 -19.34
CA ARG A 78 -12.78 0.75 -20.53
C ARG A 78 -11.55 0.45 -21.41
N GLY A 79 -11.19 -0.84 -21.58
CA GLY A 79 -10.07 -1.27 -22.41
C GLY A 79 -8.67 -1.12 -21.77
N MET A 80 -8.61 -0.63 -20.52
CA MET A 80 -7.38 -0.61 -19.72
C MET A 80 -7.37 -1.77 -18.74
N GLN A 81 -6.18 -2.28 -18.45
CA GLN A 81 -5.95 -3.25 -17.38
C GLN A 81 -5.46 -2.54 -16.13
N PHE A 82 -6.19 -2.71 -15.05
CA PHE A 82 -5.86 -2.13 -13.76
C PHE A 82 -5.22 -3.16 -12.83
N ASN A 83 -4.15 -2.75 -12.18
CA ASN A 83 -3.53 -3.45 -11.08
C ASN A 83 -3.70 -2.60 -9.81
N LEU A 84 -4.69 -2.93 -9.00
CA LEU A 84 -4.95 -2.28 -7.73
C LEU A 84 -4.20 -3.00 -6.64
N LEU A 85 -3.33 -2.29 -5.95
CA LEU A 85 -2.64 -2.76 -4.75
C LEU A 85 -3.33 -2.18 -3.52
N ASP A 86 -4.16 -2.98 -2.88
CA ASP A 86 -4.83 -2.59 -1.63
C ASP A 86 -3.85 -2.58 -0.47
N THR A 87 -3.81 -1.53 0.32
CA THR A 87 -2.85 -1.33 1.41
C THR A 87 -3.49 -1.55 2.78
N PRO A 88 -2.74 -1.98 3.82
CA PRO A 88 -3.26 -1.98 5.18
C PRO A 88 -3.66 -0.56 5.62
N GLY A 89 -4.80 -0.45 6.31
CA GLY A 89 -5.25 0.85 6.83
C GLY A 89 -4.65 1.22 8.19
N HIS A 90 -4.10 0.27 8.94
CA HIS A 90 -3.61 0.52 10.29
C HIS A 90 -2.13 0.94 10.30
N ARG A 91 -1.79 1.93 11.15
CA ARG A 91 -0.43 2.51 11.21
C ARG A 91 0.67 1.49 11.49
N ASP A 92 0.38 0.45 12.25
CA ASP A 92 1.35 -0.59 12.61
C ASP A 92 1.83 -1.40 11.40
N PHE A 93 1.09 -1.33 10.28
CA PHE A 93 1.43 -1.99 9.01
C PHE A 93 1.88 -1.00 7.92
N SER A 94 2.29 0.20 8.28
CA SER A 94 2.76 1.23 7.34
C SER A 94 3.95 0.77 6.50
N GLU A 95 4.81 -0.12 7.01
CA GLU A 95 5.92 -0.70 6.24
C GLU A 95 5.43 -1.53 5.04
N ASP A 96 4.33 -2.30 5.18
CA ASP A 96 3.73 -3.01 4.03
C ASP A 96 3.13 -2.03 3.01
N THR A 97 2.51 -0.94 3.48
CA THR A 97 2.04 0.14 2.60
C THR A 97 3.19 0.77 1.82
N TYR A 98 4.33 0.98 2.45
CA TYR A 98 5.53 1.52 1.81
C TYR A 98 6.02 0.64 0.66
N ARG A 99 6.06 -0.67 0.89
CA ARG A 99 6.46 -1.65 -0.12
C ARG A 99 5.52 -1.63 -1.32
N VAL A 100 4.23 -1.51 -1.05
CA VAL A 100 3.20 -1.37 -2.08
C VAL A 100 3.38 -0.08 -2.88
N LEU A 101 3.59 1.06 -2.21
CA LEU A 101 3.83 2.35 -2.86
C LEU A 101 5.10 2.36 -3.72
N ALA A 102 6.06 1.47 -3.44
CA ALA A 102 7.20 1.25 -4.32
C ALA A 102 6.83 0.55 -5.64
N ALA A 103 5.68 -0.10 -5.70
CA ALA A 103 5.23 -0.92 -6.83
C ALA A 103 4.12 -0.27 -7.68
N VAL A 104 3.70 0.96 -7.39
CA VAL A 104 2.63 1.64 -8.12
C VAL A 104 3.11 2.87 -8.87
N ASP A 105 2.27 3.36 -9.79
CA ASP A 105 2.52 4.54 -10.61
C ASP A 105 1.68 5.74 -10.18
N SER A 106 0.57 5.51 -9.46
CA SER A 106 -0.31 6.54 -8.91
C SER A 106 -1.01 6.07 -7.65
N VAL A 107 -1.70 6.98 -6.97
CA VAL A 107 -2.36 6.71 -5.70
C VAL A 107 -3.75 7.34 -5.68
N VAL A 108 -4.72 6.63 -5.08
CA VAL A 108 -6.00 7.19 -4.68
C VAL A 108 -5.98 7.40 -3.17
N MET A 109 -6.04 8.64 -2.73
CA MET A 109 -6.12 9.01 -1.32
C MET A 109 -7.58 9.18 -0.92
N VAL A 110 -8.03 8.42 0.08
CA VAL A 110 -9.40 8.46 0.58
C VAL A 110 -9.45 9.21 1.90
N LEU A 111 -10.20 10.30 1.95
CA LEU A 111 -10.43 11.13 3.13
C LEU A 111 -11.88 10.99 3.60
N ASP A 112 -12.09 10.84 4.89
CA ASP A 112 -13.42 10.90 5.51
C ASP A 112 -13.83 12.37 5.68
N VAL A 113 -14.94 12.79 5.08
CA VAL A 113 -15.40 14.19 5.13
C VAL A 113 -15.64 14.73 6.55
N ALA A 114 -15.88 13.85 7.52
CA ALA A 114 -16.04 14.26 8.91
C ALA A 114 -14.71 14.49 9.64
N LYS A 115 -13.65 13.75 9.23
CA LYS A 115 -12.36 13.76 9.92
C LYS A 115 -11.29 14.61 9.23
N GLY A 116 -11.36 14.71 7.89
CA GLY A 116 -10.31 15.35 7.09
C GLY A 116 -9.01 14.57 7.06
N ILE A 117 -7.89 15.28 7.14
CA ILE A 117 -6.55 14.68 7.10
C ILE A 117 -6.12 14.27 8.49
N GLU A 118 -5.85 12.98 8.68
CA GLU A 118 -5.34 12.43 9.94
C GLU A 118 -3.81 12.21 9.87
N PRO A 119 -3.09 12.19 11.01
CA PRO A 119 -1.63 12.08 11.05
C PRO A 119 -1.05 10.90 10.27
N GLN A 120 -1.80 9.80 10.19
CA GLN A 120 -1.39 8.65 9.39
C GLN A 120 -1.44 8.92 7.88
N THR A 121 -2.45 9.65 7.42
CA THR A 121 -2.57 10.06 6.01
C THR A 121 -1.38 10.92 5.61
N LEU A 122 -0.93 11.85 6.48
CA LEU A 122 0.26 12.66 6.24
C LEU A 122 1.52 11.80 6.07
N LYS A 123 1.76 10.84 6.97
CA LYS A 123 2.91 9.92 6.88
C LYS A 123 2.92 9.14 5.56
N LEU A 124 1.76 8.65 5.12
CA LEU A 124 1.65 7.92 3.86
C LEU A 124 1.85 8.84 2.66
N PHE A 125 1.36 10.08 2.75
CA PHE A 125 1.56 11.08 1.70
C PHE A 125 3.03 11.50 1.57
N GLU A 126 3.79 11.63 2.67
CA GLU A 126 5.23 11.89 2.63
C GLU A 126 5.97 10.86 1.76
N VAL A 127 5.53 9.61 1.83
CA VAL A 127 6.04 8.54 0.95
C VAL A 127 5.69 8.79 -0.52
N CYS A 128 4.43 9.14 -0.79
CA CYS A 128 4.02 9.45 -2.16
C CYS A 128 4.83 10.63 -2.72
N ARG A 129 5.05 11.67 -1.92
CA ARG A 129 5.85 12.84 -2.27
C ARG A 129 7.31 12.47 -2.56
N SER A 130 7.95 11.67 -1.69
CA SER A 130 9.36 11.26 -1.87
C SER A 130 9.60 10.45 -3.15
N ARG A 131 8.52 9.91 -3.73
CA ARG A 131 8.54 9.11 -4.96
C ARG A 131 7.89 9.81 -6.15
N ASN A 132 7.47 11.05 -5.99
CA ASN A 132 6.75 11.82 -7.01
C ASN A 132 5.52 11.07 -7.58
N LEU A 133 4.77 10.38 -6.71
CA LEU A 133 3.57 9.65 -7.13
C LEU A 133 2.40 10.63 -7.29
N PRO A 134 1.76 10.71 -8.46
CA PRO A 134 0.52 11.45 -8.64
C PRO A 134 -0.59 10.91 -7.73
N VAL A 135 -1.34 11.82 -7.10
CA VAL A 135 -2.40 11.48 -6.13
C VAL A 135 -3.75 12.01 -6.62
N ILE A 136 -4.75 11.13 -6.65
CA ILE A 136 -6.16 11.48 -6.82
C ILE A 136 -6.80 11.46 -5.43
N THR A 137 -7.54 12.49 -5.05
CA THR A 137 -8.19 12.57 -3.74
C THR A 137 -9.69 12.29 -3.85
N PHE A 138 -10.19 11.39 -3.00
CA PHE A 138 -11.60 11.05 -2.88
C PHE A 138 -12.13 11.43 -1.50
N LEU A 139 -12.98 12.46 -1.43
CA LEU A 139 -13.70 12.88 -0.23
C LEU A 139 -14.90 11.95 -0.03
N ASN A 140 -14.73 10.96 0.83
CA ASN A 140 -15.66 9.86 1.05
C ASN A 140 -16.63 10.12 2.20
N LYS A 141 -17.74 9.39 2.22
CA LYS A 141 -18.81 9.43 3.23
C LYS A 141 -19.61 10.73 3.22
N TYR A 142 -19.73 11.38 2.08
CA TYR A 142 -20.54 12.58 1.93
C TYR A 142 -22.04 12.34 2.18
N ASP A 143 -22.47 11.07 2.24
CA ASP A 143 -23.81 10.64 2.66
C ASP A 143 -24.08 10.80 4.17
N ARG A 144 -23.09 11.29 4.94
CA ARG A 144 -23.14 11.52 6.40
C ARG A 144 -22.76 12.96 6.74
N PRO A 145 -23.17 13.47 7.91
CA PRO A 145 -22.71 14.78 8.38
C PRO A 145 -21.18 14.87 8.42
N GLY A 146 -20.64 15.97 7.96
CA GLY A 146 -19.20 16.21 7.86
C GLY A 146 -18.87 17.68 7.67
N ARG A 147 -17.64 17.97 7.30
CA ARG A 147 -17.11 19.31 7.05
C ARG A 147 -17.47 19.78 5.64
N ALA A 148 -17.48 21.07 5.43
CA ALA A 148 -17.71 21.65 4.11
C ALA A 148 -16.55 21.28 3.15
N PRO A 149 -16.84 21.03 1.85
CA PRO A 149 -15.80 20.67 0.89
C PRO A 149 -14.70 21.72 0.76
N LEU A 150 -15.01 23.01 0.76
CA LEU A 150 -14.02 24.09 0.68
C LEU A 150 -13.01 24.03 1.84
N GLU A 151 -13.47 23.80 3.07
CA GLU A 151 -12.58 23.62 4.24
C GLU A 151 -11.61 22.45 4.06
N LEU A 152 -12.06 21.37 3.43
CA LEU A 152 -11.21 20.20 3.17
C LEU A 152 -10.21 20.46 2.03
N LEU A 153 -10.55 21.30 1.05
CA LEU A 153 -9.61 21.74 0.03
C LEU A 153 -8.48 22.57 0.65
N ASP A 154 -8.83 23.55 1.49
CA ASP A 154 -7.85 24.37 2.22
C ASP A 154 -6.91 23.47 3.06
N GLU A 155 -7.47 22.49 3.77
CA GLU A 155 -6.69 21.55 4.57
C GLU A 155 -5.72 20.69 3.73
N ILE A 156 -6.14 20.26 2.53
CA ILE A 156 -5.28 19.53 1.58
C ILE A 156 -4.10 20.40 1.17
N GLU A 157 -4.36 21.65 0.80
CA GLU A 157 -3.31 22.57 0.36
C GLU A 157 -2.35 22.91 1.51
N GLU A 158 -2.87 23.25 2.70
CA GLU A 158 -2.06 23.64 3.86
C GLU A 158 -1.22 22.49 4.45
N GLN A 159 -1.80 21.29 4.60
CA GLN A 159 -1.13 20.19 5.29
C GLN A 159 -0.35 19.29 4.35
N ILE A 160 -0.87 19.06 3.15
CA ILE A 160 -0.27 18.17 2.15
C ILE A 160 0.61 18.95 1.18
N GLY A 161 0.25 20.22 0.87
CA GLY A 161 0.95 21.06 -0.08
C GLY A 161 0.73 20.66 -1.54
N LEU A 162 -0.35 19.93 -1.84
CA LEU A 162 -0.86 19.71 -3.18
C LEU A 162 -1.95 20.72 -3.47
N ARG A 163 -1.92 21.32 -4.66
CA ARG A 163 -3.02 22.17 -5.12
C ARG A 163 -4.25 21.31 -5.42
N PRO A 164 -5.36 21.45 -4.66
CA PRO A 164 -6.58 20.70 -4.94
C PRO A 164 -7.27 21.23 -6.18
N THR A 165 -7.63 20.33 -7.09
CA THR A 165 -8.33 20.64 -8.34
C THR A 165 -9.63 19.82 -8.41
N PRO A 166 -10.75 20.31 -7.82
CA PRO A 166 -12.00 19.57 -7.82
C PRO A 166 -12.45 19.23 -9.24
N ALA A 167 -12.55 17.93 -9.55
CA ALA A 167 -13.07 17.41 -10.82
C ALA A 167 -14.59 17.31 -10.77
N THR A 168 -15.14 16.97 -9.61
CA THR A 168 -16.58 16.97 -9.35
C THR A 168 -16.91 17.83 -8.14
N TRP A 169 -18.07 18.52 -8.20
CA TRP A 169 -18.56 19.34 -7.09
C TRP A 169 -19.92 18.85 -6.59
N PRO A 170 -20.14 18.74 -5.27
CA PRO A 170 -21.38 18.17 -4.75
C PRO A 170 -22.54 19.15 -4.85
N VAL A 171 -23.73 18.64 -5.17
CA VAL A 171 -25.00 19.33 -4.97
C VAL A 171 -25.60 18.84 -3.66
N GLY A 172 -25.83 19.79 -2.74
CA GLY A 172 -26.21 19.52 -1.36
C GLY A 172 -25.01 19.57 -0.39
N ILE A 173 -25.28 19.23 0.85
CA ILE A 173 -24.32 19.28 1.96
C ILE A 173 -23.97 17.87 2.47
N PRO A 174 -22.90 17.68 3.25
CA PRO A 174 -22.64 16.40 3.92
C PRO A 174 -23.84 15.95 4.75
N GLY A 175 -24.37 14.77 4.42
CA GLY A 175 -25.60 14.21 4.98
C GLY A 175 -26.84 14.39 4.10
N ASP A 176 -26.88 15.39 3.21
CA ASP A 176 -27.90 15.59 2.19
C ASP A 176 -27.25 15.63 0.79
N PHE A 177 -26.64 14.51 0.42
CA PHE A 177 -25.92 14.36 -0.85
C PHE A 177 -26.87 13.96 -1.98
N ARG A 178 -27.08 14.86 -2.94
CA ARG A 178 -28.06 14.71 -4.02
C ARG A 178 -27.44 14.26 -5.33
N GLY A 179 -26.22 14.73 -5.62
CA GLY A 179 -25.51 14.43 -6.86
C GLY A 179 -24.22 15.23 -6.97
N VAL A 180 -23.58 15.17 -8.13
CA VAL A 180 -22.36 15.91 -8.44
C VAL A 180 -22.46 16.66 -9.75
N ILE A 181 -21.88 17.85 -9.82
CA ILE A 181 -21.57 18.55 -11.05
C ILE A 181 -20.20 18.06 -11.50
N ASP A 182 -20.09 17.51 -12.70
CA ASP A 182 -18.81 17.31 -13.38
C ASP A 182 -18.32 18.66 -13.89
N ARG A 183 -17.22 19.16 -13.37
CA ARG A 183 -16.71 20.50 -13.70
C ARG A 183 -16.09 20.59 -15.09
N THR A 184 -15.80 19.47 -15.73
CA THR A 184 -15.28 19.45 -17.10
C THR A 184 -16.40 19.58 -18.12
N SER A 185 -17.49 18.82 -17.94
CA SER A 185 -18.64 18.83 -18.85
C SER A 185 -19.74 19.81 -18.44
N GLY A 186 -19.79 20.24 -17.18
CA GLY A 186 -20.90 21.01 -16.60
C GLY A 186 -22.16 20.19 -16.34
N GLU A 187 -22.11 18.87 -16.55
CA GLU A 187 -23.27 18.00 -16.37
C GLU A 187 -23.53 17.73 -14.90
N PHE A 188 -24.80 17.71 -14.51
CA PHE A 188 -25.24 17.29 -13.19
C PHE A 188 -25.68 15.83 -13.22
N THR A 189 -24.99 14.99 -12.46
CA THR A 189 -25.35 13.59 -12.25
C THR A 189 -26.04 13.42 -10.89
N ARG A 190 -27.32 13.07 -10.91
CA ARG A 190 -28.10 12.68 -9.72
C ARG A 190 -27.94 11.21 -9.45
N PHE A 191 -27.80 10.84 -8.17
CA PHE A 191 -27.67 9.45 -7.74
C PHE A 191 -28.93 8.95 -7.05
N THR A 192 -29.33 7.72 -7.40
CA THR A 192 -30.40 7.03 -6.69
C THR A 192 -29.84 5.95 -5.78
N ARG A 193 -30.24 5.98 -4.49
CA ARG A 193 -29.79 5.00 -3.51
C ARG A 193 -30.29 3.60 -3.86
N THR A 194 -29.38 2.63 -3.91
CA THR A 194 -29.71 1.20 -4.00
C THR A 194 -29.76 0.56 -2.63
N VAL A 195 -30.41 -0.61 -2.55
CA VAL A 195 -30.49 -1.36 -1.29
C VAL A 195 -29.08 -1.70 -0.81
N ARG A 196 -28.63 -1.07 0.27
CA ARG A 196 -27.32 -1.24 0.90
C ARG A 196 -26.12 -1.02 -0.02
N GLY A 197 -26.29 -0.33 -1.16
CA GLY A 197 -25.21 -0.11 -2.13
C GLY A 197 -24.64 -1.39 -2.75
N SER A 198 -25.39 -2.49 -2.78
CA SER A 198 -24.92 -3.78 -3.29
C SER A 198 -24.79 -3.82 -4.82
N ALA A 199 -25.51 -2.94 -5.50
CA ALA A 199 -25.48 -2.78 -6.96
C ALA A 199 -24.99 -1.38 -7.34
N ILE A 200 -24.58 -1.22 -8.60
CA ILE A 200 -24.23 0.09 -9.16
C ILE A 200 -25.42 1.05 -8.96
N ALA A 201 -25.15 2.23 -8.41
CA ALA A 201 -26.19 3.24 -8.23
C ALA A 201 -26.69 3.70 -9.61
N PRO A 202 -28.03 3.75 -9.83
CA PRO A 202 -28.54 4.40 -11.01
C PRO A 202 -28.13 5.87 -11.04
N GLU A 203 -27.57 6.30 -12.16
CA GLU A 203 -27.12 7.66 -12.43
C GLU A 203 -28.05 8.29 -13.46
N GLU A 204 -28.53 9.49 -13.18
CA GLU A 204 -29.38 10.26 -14.09
C GLU A 204 -28.70 11.60 -14.37
N VAL A 205 -28.38 11.82 -15.64
CA VAL A 205 -27.85 13.12 -16.08
C VAL A 205 -29.04 14.08 -16.24
N ILE A 206 -29.02 15.18 -15.52
CA ILE A 206 -30.08 16.17 -15.45
C ILE A 206 -29.59 17.48 -16.04
N SER A 207 -30.42 18.12 -16.86
CA SER A 207 -30.09 19.44 -17.40
C SER A 207 -29.98 20.51 -16.31
N THR A 208 -29.18 21.55 -16.55
CA THR A 208 -29.00 22.66 -15.62
C THR A 208 -30.32 23.36 -15.27
N ASP A 209 -31.20 23.55 -16.25
CA ASP A 209 -32.52 24.16 -16.03
C ASP A 209 -33.42 23.31 -15.13
N GLN A 210 -33.42 22.01 -15.34
CA GLN A 210 -34.16 21.08 -14.50
C GLN A 210 -33.56 21.00 -13.10
N ALA A 211 -32.23 20.94 -12.96
CA ALA A 211 -31.53 20.94 -11.70
C ALA A 211 -31.82 22.21 -10.88
N ALA A 212 -31.85 23.37 -11.53
CA ALA A 212 -32.20 24.64 -10.87
C ALA A 212 -33.61 24.63 -10.26
N VAL A 213 -34.57 23.98 -10.93
CA VAL A 213 -35.95 23.87 -10.44
C VAL A 213 -36.08 22.82 -9.34
N GLU A 214 -35.49 21.65 -9.53
CA GLU A 214 -35.70 20.50 -8.65
C GLU A 214 -34.83 20.56 -7.39
N GLU A 215 -33.57 21.02 -7.49
CA GLU A 215 -32.64 21.09 -6.38
C GLU A 215 -32.65 22.46 -5.66
N GLY A 216 -33.15 23.51 -6.33
CA GLY A 216 -33.38 24.83 -5.76
C GLY A 216 -32.13 25.47 -5.17
N SER A 217 -32.16 25.82 -3.87
CA SER A 217 -31.05 26.49 -3.20
C SER A 217 -29.77 25.66 -3.13
N ALA A 218 -29.86 24.33 -3.12
CA ALA A 218 -28.69 23.45 -3.13
C ALA A 218 -27.95 23.54 -4.47
N TRP A 219 -28.69 23.63 -5.58
CA TRP A 219 -28.11 23.87 -6.89
C TRP A 219 -27.47 25.24 -6.98
N ALA A 220 -28.18 26.31 -6.56
CA ALA A 220 -27.66 27.67 -6.61
C ALA A 220 -26.31 27.79 -5.85
N GLN A 221 -26.25 27.24 -4.64
CA GLN A 221 -25.02 27.22 -3.85
C GLN A 221 -23.90 26.45 -4.56
N ALA A 222 -24.18 25.28 -5.15
CA ALA A 222 -23.18 24.51 -5.86
C ALA A 222 -22.63 25.24 -7.09
N VAL A 223 -23.48 25.97 -7.80
CA VAL A 223 -23.07 26.81 -8.96
C VAL A 223 -22.18 27.96 -8.49
N ASP A 224 -22.57 28.69 -7.42
CA ASP A 224 -21.77 29.79 -6.85
C ASP A 224 -20.37 29.28 -6.42
N ASP A 225 -20.30 28.09 -5.78
CA ASP A 225 -19.03 27.46 -5.39
C ASP A 225 -18.18 27.09 -6.61
N VAL A 226 -18.79 26.55 -7.67
CA VAL A 226 -18.09 26.19 -8.92
C VAL A 226 -17.54 27.45 -9.60
N GLU A 227 -18.31 28.52 -9.66
CA GLU A 227 -17.86 29.81 -10.21
C GLU A 227 -16.67 30.39 -9.42
N LEU A 228 -16.69 30.25 -8.08
CA LEU A 228 -15.56 30.63 -7.23
C LEU A 228 -14.30 29.81 -7.54
N LEU A 229 -14.44 28.49 -7.65
CA LEU A 229 -13.34 27.58 -7.97
C LEU A 229 -12.75 27.84 -9.37
N ASP A 230 -13.59 28.20 -10.34
CA ASP A 230 -13.16 28.57 -11.68
C ASP A 230 -12.42 29.93 -11.68
N ALA A 231 -12.89 30.88 -10.89
CA ALA A 231 -12.26 32.21 -10.75
C ALA A 231 -10.85 32.13 -10.15
N VAL A 232 -10.58 31.15 -9.25
CA VAL A 232 -9.24 30.92 -8.69
C VAL A 232 -8.39 29.96 -9.52
N GLY A 233 -8.90 29.48 -10.66
CA GLY A 233 -8.18 28.58 -11.57
C GLY A 233 -7.96 27.17 -11.02
N ALA A 234 -8.83 26.70 -10.12
CA ALA A 234 -8.78 25.34 -9.57
C ALA A 234 -9.31 24.30 -10.59
N VAL A 235 -8.61 24.17 -11.71
CA VAL A 235 -8.97 23.28 -12.84
C VAL A 235 -8.03 22.08 -12.87
N VAL A 236 -8.58 20.92 -13.25
CA VAL A 236 -7.79 19.70 -13.43
C VAL A 236 -6.86 19.87 -14.63
N ASP A 237 -5.57 19.75 -14.38
CA ASP A 237 -4.51 19.82 -15.37
C ASP A 237 -3.62 18.57 -15.30
N SER A 238 -3.46 17.89 -16.44
CA SER A 238 -2.72 16.63 -16.51
C SER A 238 -1.22 16.80 -16.25
N GLU A 239 -0.63 17.93 -16.65
CA GLU A 239 0.81 18.17 -16.47
C GLU A 239 1.13 18.36 -14.99
N SER A 240 0.42 19.23 -14.27
CA SER A 240 0.60 19.44 -12.84
C SER A 240 0.23 18.22 -12.00
N PHE A 241 -0.76 17.42 -12.43
CA PHE A 241 -1.09 16.15 -11.79
C PHE A 241 0.05 15.13 -11.92
N LEU A 242 0.57 14.92 -13.13
CA LEU A 242 1.67 13.99 -13.37
C LEU A 242 2.98 14.43 -12.71
N ALA A 243 3.18 15.75 -12.54
CA ALA A 243 4.29 16.31 -11.77
C ALA A 243 4.11 16.18 -10.24
N ALA A 244 3.00 15.62 -9.76
CA ALA A 244 2.63 15.53 -8.35
C ALA A 244 2.56 16.90 -7.64
N GLU A 245 2.15 17.95 -8.35
CA GLU A 245 1.94 19.31 -7.85
C GLU A 245 0.47 19.60 -7.51
N SER A 246 -0.45 18.89 -8.18
CA SER A 246 -1.89 19.01 -7.95
C SER A 246 -2.56 17.68 -7.70
N THR A 247 -3.77 17.71 -7.13
CA THR A 247 -4.58 16.54 -6.91
C THR A 247 -6.01 16.76 -7.43
N PRO A 248 -6.48 15.99 -8.42
CA PRO A 248 -7.90 15.94 -8.78
C PRO A 248 -8.72 15.48 -7.57
N VAL A 249 -9.74 16.26 -7.19
CA VAL A 249 -10.59 15.97 -6.02
C VAL A 249 -11.98 15.55 -6.47
N PHE A 250 -12.45 14.45 -5.92
CA PHE A 250 -13.78 13.89 -6.14
C PHE A 250 -14.54 13.81 -4.82
N VAL A 251 -15.85 14.09 -4.89
CA VAL A 251 -16.75 13.99 -3.73
C VAL A 251 -17.70 12.82 -3.93
N GLY A 252 -17.88 12.00 -2.89
CA GLY A 252 -18.74 10.84 -3.03
C GLY A 252 -19.00 10.04 -1.76
N SER A 253 -19.62 8.89 -1.95
CA SER A 253 -19.84 7.87 -0.92
C SER A 253 -19.59 6.49 -1.51
N ALA A 254 -18.52 5.85 -1.10
CA ALA A 254 -18.23 4.48 -1.49
C ALA A 254 -19.34 3.52 -1.03
N LEU A 255 -19.97 3.76 0.13
CA LEU A 255 -21.04 2.90 0.65
C LEU A 255 -22.26 2.88 -0.28
N THR A 256 -22.67 4.03 -0.80
CA THR A 256 -23.85 4.19 -1.66
C THR A 256 -23.54 4.08 -3.15
N ASN A 257 -22.28 3.95 -3.53
CA ASN A 257 -21.74 3.98 -4.90
C ASN A 257 -21.82 5.35 -5.60
N PHE A 258 -21.95 6.44 -4.85
CA PHE A 258 -22.06 7.78 -5.41
C PHE A 258 -20.68 8.35 -5.71
N GLY A 259 -20.45 8.88 -6.92
CA GLY A 259 -19.20 9.50 -7.35
C GLY A 259 -18.03 8.54 -7.62
N VAL A 260 -18.20 7.24 -7.41
CA VAL A 260 -17.12 6.25 -7.55
C VAL A 260 -16.68 6.08 -9.01
N ARG A 261 -17.63 6.10 -9.95
CA ARG A 261 -17.35 5.96 -11.39
C ARG A 261 -16.43 7.07 -11.90
N HIS A 262 -16.63 8.31 -11.46
CA HIS A 262 -15.80 9.45 -11.87
C HIS A 262 -14.32 9.26 -11.50
N VAL A 263 -14.03 8.69 -10.31
CA VAL A 263 -12.64 8.35 -9.92
C VAL A 263 -12.05 7.30 -10.84
N LEU A 264 -12.83 6.26 -11.16
CA LEU A 264 -12.36 5.17 -12.02
C LEU A 264 -12.15 5.62 -13.47
N ASP A 265 -13.04 6.47 -14.00
CA ASP A 265 -12.89 7.10 -15.31
C ASP A 265 -11.64 7.99 -15.36
N THR A 266 -11.40 8.78 -14.32
CA THR A 266 -10.19 9.62 -14.22
C THR A 266 -8.90 8.80 -14.15
N LEU A 267 -8.92 7.64 -13.50
CA LEU A 267 -7.78 6.71 -13.52
C LEU A 267 -7.49 6.19 -14.94
N VAL A 268 -8.53 6.00 -15.78
CA VAL A 268 -8.32 5.69 -17.22
C VAL A 268 -7.66 6.85 -17.94
N ASP A 269 -8.17 8.06 -17.74
CA ASP A 269 -7.88 9.21 -18.59
C ASP A 269 -6.60 9.95 -18.14
N LEU A 270 -6.30 10.02 -16.84
CA LEU A 270 -5.19 10.81 -16.28
C LEU A 270 -4.07 9.99 -15.62
N ALA A 271 -4.37 8.81 -15.04
CA ALA A 271 -3.34 8.07 -14.34
C ALA A 271 -2.21 7.66 -15.29
N PRO A 272 -0.93 7.76 -14.87
CA PRO A 272 0.18 7.39 -15.71
C PRO A 272 0.12 5.91 -16.09
N ALA A 273 0.50 5.62 -17.33
CA ALA A 273 0.79 4.26 -17.76
C ALA A 273 2.06 3.75 -17.09
N ALA A 274 2.27 2.43 -17.13
CA ALA A 274 3.54 1.86 -16.68
C ALA A 274 4.70 2.48 -17.48
N GLY A 275 5.58 3.18 -16.77
CA GLY A 275 6.74 3.86 -17.35
C GLY A 275 8.06 3.11 -17.15
N GLU A 276 9.11 3.64 -17.75
CA GLU A 276 10.48 3.19 -17.54
C GLU A 276 10.88 3.39 -16.08
N ARG A 277 11.49 2.37 -15.49
CA ARG A 277 11.92 2.44 -14.09
C ARG A 277 13.41 2.72 -14.01
N LEU A 278 13.80 3.65 -13.15
CA LEU A 278 15.21 3.96 -12.91
C LEU A 278 15.87 2.83 -12.11
N ASP A 279 17.10 2.50 -12.48
CA ASP A 279 17.98 1.62 -11.74
C ASP A 279 18.70 2.39 -10.59
N VAL A 280 19.59 1.70 -9.85
CA VAL A 280 20.39 2.31 -8.77
C VAL A 280 21.39 3.38 -9.26
N HIS A 281 21.62 3.48 -10.56
CA HIS A 281 22.47 4.48 -11.22
C HIS A 281 21.63 5.60 -11.87
N GLU A 282 20.34 5.68 -11.55
CA GLU A 282 19.39 6.64 -12.15
C GLU A 282 19.22 6.49 -13.66
N SER A 283 19.57 5.32 -14.21
CA SER A 283 19.42 5.02 -15.64
C SER A 283 18.04 4.41 -15.89
N PRO A 284 17.25 4.93 -16.86
CA PRO A 284 15.94 4.39 -17.17
C PRO A 284 16.06 3.03 -17.88
N ARG A 285 15.34 2.02 -17.37
CA ARG A 285 15.23 0.72 -18.00
C ARG A 285 14.13 0.77 -19.06
N ALA A 286 14.51 0.72 -20.34
CA ALA A 286 13.56 0.79 -21.44
C ALA A 286 12.51 -0.34 -21.36
N LEU A 287 11.25 -0.02 -21.66
CA LEU A 287 10.11 -0.95 -21.56
C LEU A 287 10.23 -2.18 -22.49
N ASP A 288 10.97 -2.06 -23.60
CA ASP A 288 11.22 -3.14 -24.56
C ASP A 288 12.55 -3.88 -24.35
N SER A 289 13.28 -3.58 -23.29
CA SER A 289 14.44 -4.35 -22.83
C SER A 289 14.06 -5.78 -22.46
N GLY A 290 15.06 -6.63 -22.18
CA GLY A 290 14.85 -7.96 -21.62
C GLY A 290 13.97 -7.89 -20.35
N CYS A 291 13.17 -8.95 -20.12
CA CYS A 291 12.25 -9.00 -18.98
C CYS A 291 12.98 -8.67 -17.67
N SER A 292 12.45 -7.72 -16.93
CA SER A 292 12.90 -7.42 -15.57
C SER A 292 11.72 -7.18 -14.64
N ALA A 293 11.93 -7.49 -13.37
CA ALA A 293 10.93 -7.30 -12.32
C ALA A 293 11.61 -7.05 -10.98
N PHE A 294 10.89 -6.46 -10.03
CA PHE A 294 11.39 -6.35 -8.66
C PHE A 294 10.39 -6.91 -7.66
N VAL A 295 10.93 -7.50 -6.59
CA VAL A 295 10.16 -8.11 -5.51
C VAL A 295 9.76 -7.03 -4.51
N PHE A 296 8.47 -6.72 -4.39
CA PHE A 296 8.00 -5.74 -3.40
C PHE A 296 7.36 -6.38 -2.18
N LYS A 297 6.93 -7.65 -2.27
CA LYS A 297 6.31 -8.37 -1.16
C LYS A 297 6.65 -9.85 -1.21
N VAL A 298 6.82 -10.46 -0.04
CA VAL A 298 6.94 -11.91 0.11
C VAL A 298 5.91 -12.37 1.13
N GLN A 299 5.21 -13.44 0.83
CA GLN A 299 4.18 -14.00 1.70
C GLN A 299 4.18 -15.52 1.61
N ALA A 300 4.06 -16.20 2.76
CA ALA A 300 3.94 -17.64 2.80
C ALA A 300 2.59 -18.07 3.39
N ASN A 301 2.26 -19.35 3.20
CA ASN A 301 1.09 -20.01 3.80
C ASN A 301 -0.25 -19.33 3.49
N MET A 302 -0.41 -18.72 2.31
CA MET A 302 -1.71 -18.17 1.88
C MET A 302 -2.79 -19.23 1.75
N ASP A 303 -2.40 -20.48 1.47
CA ASP A 303 -3.26 -21.65 1.44
C ASP A 303 -2.85 -22.63 2.54
N LYS A 304 -3.80 -23.04 3.39
CA LYS A 304 -3.56 -24.01 4.48
C LYS A 304 -3.16 -25.39 3.95
N SER A 305 -3.51 -25.72 2.71
CA SER A 305 -3.17 -26.99 2.05
C SER A 305 -1.78 -26.99 1.40
N HIS A 306 -1.24 -25.81 1.09
CA HIS A 306 0.05 -25.63 0.43
C HIS A 306 0.93 -24.69 1.24
N ARG A 307 2.07 -25.19 1.71
CA ARG A 307 3.08 -24.39 2.44
C ARG A 307 3.99 -23.66 1.47
N ASP A 308 3.39 -22.92 0.53
CA ASP A 308 4.11 -22.20 -0.50
C ASP A 308 4.55 -20.83 -0.02
N ARG A 309 5.72 -20.39 -0.47
CA ARG A 309 6.19 -19.02 -0.36
C ARG A 309 6.02 -18.34 -1.71
N ILE A 310 5.34 -17.22 -1.73
CA ILE A 310 5.07 -16.41 -2.93
C ILE A 310 5.84 -15.11 -2.81
N ALA A 311 6.63 -14.78 -3.83
CA ALA A 311 7.16 -13.45 -4.02
C ALA A 311 6.28 -12.69 -5.03
N PHE A 312 5.74 -11.56 -4.61
CA PHE A 312 5.02 -10.65 -5.50
C PHE A 312 6.02 -9.72 -6.16
N VAL A 313 6.02 -9.77 -7.48
CA VAL A 313 6.90 -8.96 -8.29
C VAL A 313 6.10 -8.03 -9.18
N ARG A 314 6.61 -6.81 -9.39
CA ARG A 314 6.15 -5.93 -10.44
C ARG A 314 7.05 -6.13 -11.67
N VAL A 315 6.46 -6.38 -12.82
CA VAL A 315 7.17 -6.39 -14.11
C VAL A 315 7.53 -4.95 -14.49
N CYS A 316 8.82 -4.71 -14.80
CA CYS A 316 9.35 -3.38 -15.10
C CYS A 316 9.70 -3.21 -16.57
N SER A 317 10.18 -4.24 -17.26
CA SER A 317 10.49 -4.22 -18.69
C SER A 317 10.27 -5.58 -19.33
N GLY A 318 10.16 -5.60 -20.66
CA GLY A 318 10.02 -6.80 -21.46
C GLY A 318 8.69 -7.51 -21.27
N LYS A 319 8.62 -8.73 -21.76
CA LYS A 319 7.50 -9.65 -21.60
C LYS A 319 7.90 -10.75 -20.62
N PHE A 320 7.11 -10.91 -19.58
CA PHE A 320 7.21 -12.07 -18.70
C PHE A 320 6.45 -13.24 -19.32
N GLU A 321 7.06 -14.42 -19.38
CA GLU A 321 6.43 -15.66 -19.83
C GLU A 321 6.60 -16.74 -18.76
N ARG A 322 5.54 -17.48 -18.48
CA ARG A 322 5.58 -18.59 -17.53
C ARG A 322 6.60 -19.65 -17.96
N GLY A 323 7.45 -20.05 -17.05
CA GLY A 323 8.50 -21.04 -17.29
C GLY A 323 9.83 -20.43 -17.72
N MET A 324 9.90 -19.12 -17.97
CA MET A 324 11.18 -18.45 -18.21
C MET A 324 12.09 -18.53 -16.97
N VAL A 325 13.38 -18.33 -17.18
CA VAL A 325 14.37 -18.30 -16.10
C VAL A 325 14.82 -16.86 -15.92
N LEU A 326 14.56 -16.29 -14.74
CA LEU A 326 15.05 -14.97 -14.34
C LEU A 326 16.31 -15.15 -13.49
N THR A 327 17.24 -14.21 -13.55
CA THR A 327 18.40 -14.14 -12.66
C THR A 327 18.11 -13.17 -11.54
N CYS A 328 18.33 -13.57 -10.28
CA CYS A 328 18.26 -12.67 -9.14
C CYS A 328 19.59 -11.90 -9.03
N HIS A 329 19.54 -10.57 -9.10
CA HIS A 329 20.75 -9.71 -9.09
C HIS A 329 21.58 -9.93 -7.81
N ARG A 330 20.97 -9.90 -6.64
CA ARG A 330 21.64 -10.05 -5.33
C ARG A 330 22.43 -11.34 -5.19
N THR A 331 21.92 -12.45 -5.72
CA THR A 331 22.52 -13.78 -5.54
C THR A 331 23.27 -14.29 -6.77
N GLY A 332 23.05 -13.70 -7.93
CA GLY A 332 23.52 -14.18 -9.23
C GLY A 332 22.91 -15.52 -9.67
N LYS A 333 21.92 -16.05 -8.92
CA LYS A 333 21.35 -17.38 -9.17
C LYS A 333 20.12 -17.30 -10.08
N PRO A 334 19.93 -18.32 -10.93
CA PRO A 334 18.73 -18.45 -11.74
C PRO A 334 17.52 -18.85 -10.89
N PHE A 335 16.35 -18.30 -11.23
CA PHE A 335 15.06 -18.65 -10.65
C PHE A 335 14.08 -19.03 -11.77
N ALA A 336 13.53 -20.23 -11.74
CA ALA A 336 12.57 -20.70 -12.73
C ALA A 336 11.13 -20.30 -12.35
N THR A 337 10.41 -19.66 -13.26
CA THR A 337 9.07 -19.11 -13.05
C THR A 337 7.95 -20.09 -13.42
N LYS A 338 8.16 -21.40 -13.25
CA LYS A 338 7.22 -22.45 -13.65
C LYS A 338 5.81 -22.28 -13.05
N TYR A 339 5.76 -21.77 -11.83
CA TYR A 339 4.51 -21.58 -11.07
C TYR A 339 4.27 -20.08 -10.85
N ALA A 340 4.00 -19.37 -11.94
CA ALA A 340 3.59 -17.98 -11.90
C ALA A 340 2.06 -17.90 -11.73
N SER A 341 1.59 -17.08 -10.83
CA SER A 341 0.17 -16.90 -10.55
C SER A 341 -0.21 -15.42 -10.42
N GLN A 342 -1.39 -15.11 -10.87
CA GLN A 342 -2.11 -13.90 -10.48
C GLN A 342 -2.92 -14.24 -9.22
N VAL A 343 -2.89 -13.35 -8.26
CA VAL A 343 -3.61 -13.56 -7.01
C VAL A 343 -4.75 -12.55 -6.96
N PHE A 344 -5.98 -13.03 -6.89
CA PHE A 344 -7.16 -12.21 -6.67
C PHE A 344 -7.68 -12.48 -5.26
N GLY A 345 -7.30 -11.66 -4.29
CA GLY A 345 -7.58 -11.93 -2.88
C GLY A 345 -6.94 -13.26 -2.43
N ALA A 346 -7.77 -14.25 -2.10
CA ALA A 346 -7.33 -15.61 -1.75
C ALA A 346 -7.30 -16.57 -2.96
N GLU A 347 -7.84 -16.19 -4.11
CA GLU A 347 -7.91 -17.04 -5.30
C GLU A 347 -6.65 -16.88 -6.15
N ARG A 348 -6.19 -17.99 -6.73
CA ARG A 348 -5.01 -18.02 -7.60
C ARG A 348 -5.41 -18.49 -8.98
N SER A 349 -5.03 -17.74 -9.99
CA SER A 349 -5.09 -18.16 -11.38
C SER A 349 -3.69 -18.21 -11.97
N THR A 350 -3.46 -19.10 -12.92
CA THR A 350 -2.18 -19.18 -13.60
C THR A 350 -1.98 -17.99 -14.51
N VAL A 351 -0.78 -17.39 -14.50
CA VAL A 351 -0.37 -16.33 -15.41
C VAL A 351 0.57 -16.91 -16.43
N ASP A 352 0.18 -16.87 -17.71
CA ASP A 352 1.03 -17.32 -18.80
C ASP A 352 1.93 -16.19 -19.32
N GLU A 353 1.44 -14.96 -19.35
CA GLU A 353 2.14 -13.77 -19.83
C GLU A 353 1.84 -12.57 -18.93
N ALA A 354 2.82 -11.68 -18.76
CA ALA A 354 2.65 -10.40 -18.10
C ALA A 354 3.57 -9.35 -18.71
N PHE A 355 3.22 -8.07 -18.56
CA PHE A 355 3.89 -6.94 -19.21
C PHE A 355 4.24 -5.86 -18.17
N PRO A 356 5.06 -4.85 -18.53
CA PRO A 356 5.42 -3.78 -17.60
C PRO A 356 4.16 -3.14 -16.98
N GLY A 357 4.16 -3.03 -15.65
CA GLY A 357 3.01 -2.61 -14.84
C GLY A 357 2.27 -3.76 -14.18
N ASP A 358 2.31 -4.97 -14.72
CA ASP A 358 1.63 -6.12 -14.11
C ASP A 358 2.30 -6.59 -12.82
N VAL A 359 1.48 -7.16 -11.96
CA VAL A 359 1.91 -7.81 -10.72
C VAL A 359 1.74 -9.31 -10.84
N VAL A 360 2.81 -10.03 -10.60
CA VAL A 360 2.87 -11.50 -10.70
C VAL A 360 3.32 -12.11 -9.37
N GLY A 361 2.64 -13.16 -8.92
CA GLY A 361 3.07 -13.99 -7.79
C GLY A 361 3.96 -15.13 -8.25
N LEU A 362 5.20 -15.16 -7.83
CA LEU A 362 6.15 -16.24 -8.09
C LEU A 362 6.10 -17.24 -6.95
N VAL A 363 5.55 -18.42 -7.20
CA VAL A 363 5.39 -19.48 -6.19
C VAL A 363 6.71 -20.25 -6.00
N ASN A 364 6.92 -20.81 -4.82
CA ASN A 364 8.15 -21.47 -4.39
C ASN A 364 9.40 -20.56 -4.35
N ALA A 365 9.19 -19.28 -4.12
CA ALA A 365 10.22 -18.25 -4.08
C ALA A 365 10.98 -18.24 -2.73
N THR A 366 11.60 -19.38 -2.36
CA THR A 366 12.25 -19.55 -1.05
C THR A 366 13.46 -18.66 -0.84
N ASP A 367 14.20 -18.36 -1.91
CA ASP A 367 15.46 -17.60 -1.87
C ASP A 367 15.27 -16.11 -2.21
N LEU A 368 14.09 -15.71 -2.71
CA LEU A 368 13.78 -14.33 -3.02
C LEU A 368 13.43 -13.53 -1.77
N GLN A 369 13.88 -12.28 -1.74
CA GLN A 369 13.66 -11.33 -0.66
C GLN A 369 13.01 -10.06 -1.20
N ILE A 370 12.38 -9.30 -0.31
CA ILE A 370 11.84 -7.97 -0.64
C ILE A 370 13.00 -7.07 -1.06
N GLY A 371 12.83 -6.39 -2.21
CA GLY A 371 13.86 -5.56 -2.84
C GLY A 371 14.71 -6.27 -3.89
N ASP A 372 14.61 -7.60 -4.04
CA ASP A 372 15.35 -8.31 -5.08
C ASP A 372 14.95 -7.85 -6.49
N SER A 373 15.94 -7.58 -7.33
CA SER A 373 15.78 -7.33 -8.76
C SER A 373 15.98 -8.62 -9.54
N LEU A 374 15.06 -8.89 -10.45
CA LEU A 374 15.06 -10.07 -11.31
C LEU A 374 15.17 -9.62 -12.76
N TYR A 375 15.97 -10.31 -13.58
CA TYR A 375 16.18 -9.94 -14.97
C TYR A 375 16.51 -11.12 -15.89
N VAL A 376 16.35 -10.90 -17.20
CA VAL A 376 16.84 -11.74 -18.29
C VAL A 376 17.79 -10.95 -19.15
N GLY A 377 18.94 -11.52 -19.49
CA GLY A 377 19.95 -10.89 -20.34
C GLY A 377 20.77 -9.85 -19.59
N GLU A 378 20.63 -8.58 -19.94
CA GLU A 378 21.38 -7.48 -19.32
C GLU A 378 20.99 -7.28 -17.86
N PRO A 379 21.98 -7.27 -16.93
CA PRO A 379 21.74 -7.06 -15.52
C PRO A 379 21.10 -5.71 -15.22
N VAL A 380 20.22 -5.69 -14.22
CA VAL A 380 19.63 -4.46 -13.67
C VAL A 380 19.44 -4.63 -12.17
N GLU A 381 19.71 -3.57 -11.43
CA GLU A 381 19.42 -3.45 -10.00
C GLU A 381 18.52 -2.24 -9.78
N PHE A 382 17.31 -2.49 -9.25
CA PHE A 382 16.39 -1.42 -8.89
C PHE A 382 16.66 -0.93 -7.47
N PRO A 383 16.36 0.34 -7.15
CA PRO A 383 16.57 0.89 -5.82
C PRO A 383 15.88 0.04 -4.74
N ALA A 384 16.58 -0.18 -3.64
CA ALA A 384 16.06 -0.90 -2.50
C ALA A 384 14.78 -0.23 -1.96
N ILE A 385 13.84 -1.04 -1.47
CA ILE A 385 12.67 -0.51 -0.79
C ILE A 385 13.09 -0.12 0.62
N PRO A 386 12.90 1.16 1.01
CA PRO A 386 13.25 1.62 2.35
C PRO A 386 12.49 0.85 3.44
N ARG A 387 13.13 0.65 4.59
CA ARG A 387 12.51 0.06 5.78
C ARG A 387 12.29 1.14 6.83
N PHE A 388 11.18 1.05 7.56
CA PHE A 388 10.96 1.94 8.71
C PHE A 388 11.89 1.59 9.87
N ALA A 389 12.33 2.62 10.58
CA ALA A 389 12.94 2.44 11.87
C ALA A 389 11.90 1.86 12.84
N PRO A 390 12.21 0.77 13.55
CA PRO A 390 11.32 0.24 14.57
C PRO A 390 11.08 1.25 15.70
N GLU A 391 9.84 1.32 16.17
CA GLU A 391 9.44 2.18 17.29
C GLU A 391 9.18 1.38 18.58
N VAL A 392 8.94 0.06 18.46
CA VAL A 392 8.60 -0.82 19.59
C VAL A 392 9.43 -2.11 19.54
N PHE A 393 9.76 -2.62 20.72
CA PHE A 393 10.62 -3.79 20.89
C PHE A 393 10.00 -4.79 21.86
N ALA A 394 10.19 -6.09 21.58
CA ALA A 394 9.72 -7.17 22.44
C ALA A 394 10.71 -8.34 22.40
N SER A 395 10.79 -9.13 23.45
CA SER A 395 11.46 -10.43 23.44
C SER A 395 10.44 -11.54 23.16
N ALA A 396 10.86 -12.58 22.44
CA ALA A 396 10.00 -13.71 22.14
C ALA A 396 10.65 -15.01 22.61
N ARG A 397 9.83 -15.90 23.19
CA ARG A 397 10.28 -17.25 23.57
C ARG A 397 9.16 -18.27 23.32
N PRO A 398 9.49 -19.49 22.92
CA PRO A 398 8.50 -20.55 22.79
C PRO A 398 7.99 -20.96 24.18
N LEU A 399 6.67 -21.19 24.32
CA LEU A 399 6.09 -21.73 25.55
C LEU A 399 6.46 -23.20 25.78
N ASP A 400 6.77 -23.93 24.70
CA ASP A 400 7.21 -25.31 24.71
C ASP A 400 8.59 -25.40 24.07
N THR A 401 9.62 -25.70 24.87
CA THR A 401 11.01 -25.87 24.42
C THR A 401 11.19 -27.03 23.42
N GLY A 402 10.31 -28.03 23.44
CA GLY A 402 10.30 -29.12 22.45
C GLY A 402 9.95 -28.64 21.03
N ARG A 403 9.39 -27.47 20.91
CA ARG A 403 9.03 -26.83 19.63
C ARG A 403 10.00 -25.75 19.16
N PHE A 404 11.20 -25.71 19.72
CA PHE A 404 12.20 -24.71 19.39
C PHE A 404 12.56 -24.67 17.90
N LYS A 405 12.60 -25.84 17.23
CA LYS A 405 12.85 -25.91 15.77
C LYS A 405 11.75 -25.23 14.95
N GLN A 406 10.49 -25.43 15.34
CA GLN A 406 9.32 -24.78 14.71
C GLN A 406 9.31 -23.28 14.97
N PHE A 407 9.61 -22.87 16.20
CA PHE A 407 9.74 -21.47 16.60
C PHE A 407 10.83 -20.77 15.77
N ARG A 408 12.03 -21.34 15.67
CA ARG A 408 13.12 -20.81 14.86
C ARG A 408 12.73 -20.66 13.39
N ARG A 409 12.09 -21.68 12.80
CA ARG A 409 11.60 -21.61 11.43
C ARG A 409 10.58 -20.49 11.25
N GLY A 410 9.68 -20.29 12.22
CA GLY A 410 8.72 -19.20 12.22
C GLY A 410 9.38 -17.83 12.32
N LEU A 411 10.40 -17.68 13.20
CA LEU A 411 11.21 -16.46 13.28
C LEU A 411 11.80 -16.07 11.92
N ASP A 412 12.50 -17.01 11.26
CA ASP A 412 13.15 -16.77 9.98
C ASP A 412 12.14 -16.40 8.88
N GLN A 413 11.00 -17.08 8.86
CA GLN A 413 9.98 -16.83 7.86
C GLN A 413 9.28 -15.48 8.07
N LEU A 414 8.83 -15.17 9.30
CA LEU A 414 8.11 -13.93 9.60
C LEU A 414 9.01 -12.68 9.49
N ASP A 415 10.33 -12.82 9.79
CA ASP A 415 11.34 -11.78 9.50
C ASP A 415 11.46 -11.54 7.99
N SER A 416 11.57 -12.62 7.21
CA SER A 416 11.73 -12.51 5.75
C SER A 416 10.50 -11.96 5.02
N GLU A 417 9.31 -12.14 5.60
CA GLU A 417 8.05 -11.54 5.14
C GLU A 417 7.91 -10.08 5.62
N GLY A 418 8.75 -9.67 6.58
CA GLY A 418 8.73 -8.32 7.16
C GLY A 418 7.54 -8.09 8.09
N VAL A 419 7.00 -9.13 8.71
CA VAL A 419 5.98 -8.99 9.76
C VAL A 419 6.57 -8.32 10.99
N VAL A 420 7.79 -8.70 11.35
CA VAL A 420 8.65 -8.09 12.37
C VAL A 420 10.10 -8.14 11.90
N GLN A 421 10.98 -7.34 12.47
CA GLN A 421 12.42 -7.50 12.31
C GLN A 421 12.95 -8.35 13.47
N VAL A 422 13.65 -9.44 13.17
CA VAL A 422 14.22 -10.32 14.18
C VAL A 422 15.67 -9.98 14.41
N LEU A 423 15.98 -9.53 15.61
CA LEU A 423 17.32 -9.18 16.05
C LEU A 423 17.88 -10.32 16.90
N ARG A 424 19.06 -10.83 16.54
CA ARG A 424 19.69 -11.98 17.17
C ARG A 424 20.92 -11.57 17.95
N ASP A 425 21.08 -12.16 19.11
CA ASP A 425 22.31 -11.98 19.89
C ASP A 425 23.48 -12.65 19.13
N PRO A 426 24.60 -11.95 18.86
CA PRO A 426 25.74 -12.52 18.15
C PRO A 426 26.33 -13.80 18.80
N GLN A 427 26.16 -13.98 20.11
CA GLN A 427 26.68 -15.11 20.87
C GLN A 427 25.62 -16.20 21.13
N GLN A 428 24.35 -15.81 21.35
CA GLN A 428 23.26 -16.72 21.75
C GLN A 428 22.34 -17.09 20.59
N GLY A 429 22.43 -16.41 19.45
CA GLY A 429 21.61 -16.67 18.27
C GLY A 429 20.10 -16.53 18.55
N ASP A 430 19.33 -17.59 18.27
CA ASP A 430 17.86 -17.60 18.40
C ASP A 430 17.34 -17.92 19.81
N ALA A 431 18.22 -18.01 20.83
CA ALA A 431 17.79 -18.37 22.19
C ALA A 431 16.91 -17.29 22.85
N ASN A 432 17.27 -16.02 22.61
CA ASN A 432 16.57 -14.85 23.16
C ASN A 432 16.50 -13.73 22.09
N PRO A 433 15.75 -13.92 21.01
CA PRO A 433 15.64 -12.89 19.97
C PRO A 433 14.88 -11.68 20.50
N VAL A 434 15.26 -10.50 20.02
CA VAL A 434 14.48 -9.28 20.18
C VAL A 434 13.71 -9.04 18.86
N LEU A 435 12.42 -8.89 18.98
CA LEU A 435 11.55 -8.47 17.88
C LEU A 435 11.51 -6.95 17.87
N ALA A 436 11.65 -6.36 16.69
CA ALA A 436 11.53 -4.93 16.48
C ALA A 436 10.43 -4.67 15.44
N ALA A 437 9.54 -3.71 15.70
CA ALA A 437 8.37 -3.42 14.89
C ALA A 437 8.02 -1.93 14.91
N VAL A 438 7.19 -1.50 13.98
CA VAL A 438 6.65 -0.13 13.92
C VAL A 438 5.54 0.04 14.96
N GLY A 439 4.76 -1.02 15.24
CA GLY A 439 3.66 -0.96 16.19
C GLY A 439 3.38 -2.28 16.91
N GLN A 440 2.66 -2.18 18.02
CA GLN A 440 2.38 -3.32 18.92
C GLN A 440 1.56 -4.44 18.25
N LEU A 441 0.67 -4.09 17.33
CA LEU A 441 -0.20 -5.06 16.67
C LEU A 441 0.59 -6.05 15.81
N GLN A 442 1.79 -5.66 15.31
CA GLN A 442 2.67 -6.59 14.59
C GLN A 442 3.13 -7.75 15.47
N PHE A 443 3.34 -7.52 16.78
CA PHE A 443 3.69 -8.60 17.71
C PHE A 443 2.54 -9.59 17.96
N GLU A 444 1.30 -9.10 17.96
CA GLU A 444 0.13 -9.96 18.08
C GLU A 444 -0.07 -10.80 16.83
N VAL A 445 0.14 -10.20 15.62
CA VAL A 445 0.13 -10.93 14.35
C VAL A 445 1.23 -12.00 14.35
N PHE A 446 2.43 -11.63 14.76
CA PHE A 446 3.56 -12.53 14.86
C PHE A 446 3.26 -13.73 15.78
N ALA A 447 2.76 -13.50 17.00
CA ALA A 447 2.43 -14.56 17.95
C ALA A 447 1.32 -15.50 17.43
N SER A 448 0.26 -14.90 16.86
CA SER A 448 -0.85 -15.66 16.28
C SER A 448 -0.40 -16.53 15.09
N ARG A 449 0.44 -15.98 14.21
CA ARG A 449 0.97 -16.75 13.07
C ARG A 449 1.93 -17.84 13.49
N LEU A 450 2.79 -17.61 14.51
CA LEU A 450 3.63 -18.65 15.09
C LEU A 450 2.81 -19.84 15.63
N GLU A 451 1.72 -19.56 16.32
CA GLU A 451 0.82 -20.59 16.84
C GLU A 451 0.11 -21.34 15.71
N ILE A 452 -0.54 -20.62 14.79
CA ILE A 452 -1.42 -21.21 13.76
C ILE A 452 -0.62 -21.92 12.67
N GLU A 453 0.46 -21.30 12.16
CA GLU A 453 1.19 -21.79 10.99
C GLU A 453 2.33 -22.73 11.35
N PHE A 454 2.99 -22.50 12.49
CA PHE A 454 4.17 -23.28 12.90
C PHE A 454 3.90 -24.20 14.08
N ASN A 455 2.69 -24.15 14.67
CA ASN A 455 2.36 -24.89 15.89
C ASN A 455 3.41 -24.63 17.00
N ALA A 456 3.82 -23.36 17.14
CA ALA A 456 4.83 -22.91 18.09
C ALA A 456 4.27 -21.74 18.94
N PRO A 457 3.30 -22.01 19.84
CA PRO A 457 2.79 -20.98 20.73
C PRO A 457 3.95 -20.35 21.50
N SER A 458 3.96 -19.02 21.56
CA SER A 458 5.07 -18.27 22.11
C SER A 458 4.58 -17.12 22.97
N GLU A 459 5.38 -16.76 23.96
CA GLU A 459 5.20 -15.58 24.78
C GLU A 459 6.01 -14.42 24.16
N VAL A 460 5.34 -13.27 23.99
CA VAL A 460 5.97 -12.05 23.51
C VAL A 460 5.84 -11.00 24.62
N THR A 461 6.97 -10.58 25.16
CA THR A 461 7.04 -9.66 26.30
C THR A 461 7.70 -8.35 25.89
N PRO A 462 7.14 -7.17 26.19
CA PRO A 462 7.76 -5.89 25.87
C PRO A 462 9.20 -5.81 26.40
N SER A 463 10.09 -5.27 25.58
CA SER A 463 11.49 -4.99 25.92
C SER A 463 11.67 -3.52 26.29
N PRO A 464 12.68 -3.16 27.13
CA PRO A 464 12.87 -1.80 27.60
C PRO A 464 13.48 -0.85 26.55
N TYR A 465 13.75 -1.32 25.33
CA TYR A 465 14.42 -0.53 24.31
C TYR A 465 13.47 0.48 23.66
N GLU A 466 13.98 1.70 23.43
CA GLU A 466 13.24 2.82 22.84
C GLU A 466 13.79 3.23 21.46
N SER A 467 15.03 2.82 21.12
CA SER A 467 15.65 3.20 19.85
C SER A 467 16.73 2.21 19.42
N ILE A 468 17.07 2.30 18.12
CA ILE A 468 18.00 1.40 17.44
C ILE A 468 18.86 2.21 16.45
N ARG A 469 20.16 1.82 16.32
CA ARG A 469 21.10 2.36 15.33
C ARG A 469 21.89 1.23 14.70
N PHE A 470 22.28 1.39 13.43
CA PHE A 470 23.34 0.56 12.88
C PHE A 470 24.66 0.93 13.52
N THR A 471 25.56 -0.04 13.66
CA THR A 471 26.89 0.14 14.20
C THR A 471 27.88 -0.80 13.52
N ASP A 472 29.16 -0.52 13.64
CA ASP A 472 30.25 -1.39 13.18
C ASP A 472 30.82 -2.27 14.32
N GLU A 473 31.76 -3.16 14.00
CA GLU A 473 32.33 -4.09 14.97
C GLU A 473 33.16 -3.32 16.04
N GLU A 474 33.89 -2.24 15.67
CA GLU A 474 34.70 -1.46 16.59
C GLU A 474 33.84 -0.68 17.58
N SER A 475 32.86 0.05 17.10
CA SER A 475 31.91 0.78 17.95
C SER A 475 31.08 -0.17 18.81
N ALA A 476 30.71 -1.35 18.29
CA ALA A 476 29.97 -2.36 19.02
C ALA A 476 30.72 -2.86 20.26
N GLU A 477 32.05 -3.09 20.17
CA GLU A 477 32.85 -3.51 21.33
C GLU A 477 32.89 -2.41 22.42
N ARG A 478 33.00 -1.14 22.05
CA ARG A 478 32.95 -0.02 22.99
C ARG A 478 31.56 0.12 23.64
N LEU A 479 30.51 -0.01 22.84
CA LEU A 479 29.12 0.11 23.31
C LEU A 479 28.69 -1.01 24.27
N LYS A 480 29.29 -2.20 24.20
CA LYS A 480 29.00 -3.33 25.11
C LYS A 480 29.31 -3.01 26.57
N GLU A 481 30.30 -2.14 26.81
CA GLU A 481 30.74 -1.73 28.17
C GLU A 481 29.77 -0.70 28.78
N ILE A 482 28.87 -0.13 27.97
CA ILE A 482 27.94 0.92 28.40
C ILE A 482 26.61 0.28 28.80
N GLY A 483 26.21 0.38 30.07
CA GLY A 483 24.94 -0.15 30.57
C GLY A 483 23.72 0.42 29.81
N GLY A 484 22.67 -0.39 29.61
CA GLY A 484 21.45 0.01 28.90
C GLY A 484 21.60 0.04 27.36
N ILE A 485 22.68 -0.56 26.82
CA ILE A 485 22.87 -0.77 25.39
C ILE A 485 23.07 -2.27 25.14
N ARG A 486 22.43 -2.78 24.10
CA ARG A 486 22.59 -4.18 23.69
C ARG A 486 22.93 -4.26 22.22
N ILE A 487 24.01 -4.96 21.90
CA ILE A 487 24.42 -5.21 20.51
C ILE A 487 23.73 -6.46 20.01
N MET A 488 23.08 -6.34 18.86
CA MET A 488 22.36 -7.41 18.21
C MET A 488 22.76 -7.48 16.73
N ARG A 489 22.41 -8.58 16.07
CA ARG A 489 22.61 -8.78 14.62
C ARG A 489 21.26 -8.88 13.95
N ARG A 490 21.05 -8.09 12.91
CA ARG A 490 19.84 -8.14 12.08
C ARG A 490 19.91 -9.28 11.06
N GLY A 491 18.78 -9.69 10.46
CA GLY A 491 18.69 -10.78 9.50
C GLY A 491 19.56 -10.61 8.24
N ASP A 492 19.92 -9.37 7.87
CA ASP A 492 20.87 -9.05 6.79
C ASP A 492 22.34 -9.14 7.19
N GLY A 493 22.63 -9.51 8.43
CA GLY A 493 23.98 -9.68 8.96
C GLY A 493 24.58 -8.42 9.59
N ARG A 494 23.98 -7.22 9.44
CA ARG A 494 24.49 -5.97 10.02
C ARG A 494 24.30 -5.93 11.53
N LEU A 495 25.26 -5.31 12.21
CA LEU A 495 25.16 -5.05 13.65
C LEU A 495 24.27 -3.85 13.93
N VAL A 496 23.51 -3.95 15.01
CA VAL A 496 22.66 -2.88 15.53
C VAL A 496 22.84 -2.74 17.03
N ALA A 497 22.82 -1.50 17.52
CA ALA A 497 22.80 -1.15 18.93
C ALA A 497 21.39 -0.76 19.35
N LEU A 498 20.84 -1.40 20.37
CA LEU A 498 19.56 -1.10 21.00
C LEU A 498 19.80 -0.25 22.26
N PHE A 499 19.02 0.81 22.42
CA PHE A 499 19.13 1.76 23.52
C PHE A 499 17.84 1.75 24.35
N GLU A 500 17.99 1.63 25.68
CA GLU A 500 16.88 1.72 26.63
C GLU A 500 16.38 3.16 26.83
N SER A 501 17.10 4.17 26.31
CA SER A 501 16.74 5.58 26.45
C SER A 501 17.18 6.38 25.23
N ARG A 502 16.24 7.12 24.63
CA ARG A 502 16.52 8.08 23.54
C ARG A 502 17.46 9.19 23.98
N TYR A 503 17.33 9.64 25.23
CA TYR A 503 18.24 10.64 25.80
C TYR A 503 19.70 10.15 25.84
N ARG A 504 19.91 8.88 26.24
CA ARG A 504 21.25 8.28 26.23
C ARG A 504 21.84 8.20 24.84
N LEU A 505 21.03 7.82 23.86
CA LEU A 505 21.47 7.81 22.46
C LEU A 505 21.90 9.20 22.00
N GLN A 506 21.07 10.23 22.19
CA GLN A 506 21.38 11.60 21.80
C GLN A 506 22.67 12.11 22.47
N ARG A 507 22.86 11.76 23.75
CA ARG A 507 24.06 12.12 24.48
C ARG A 507 25.30 11.43 23.91
N LEU A 508 25.25 10.15 23.59
CA LEU A 508 26.38 9.43 22.97
C LEU A 508 26.71 9.96 21.57
N GLU A 509 25.69 10.25 20.75
CA GLU A 509 25.88 10.87 19.44
C GLU A 509 26.60 12.23 19.55
N SER A 510 26.41 12.97 20.67
CA SER A 510 27.05 14.25 20.94
C SER A 510 28.44 14.11 21.57
N ASP A 511 28.59 13.23 22.59
CA ASP A 511 29.79 13.11 23.41
C ASP A 511 30.87 12.26 22.73
N GLU A 512 30.50 11.29 21.90
CA GLU A 512 31.38 10.34 21.21
C GLU A 512 31.09 10.26 19.70
N PRO A 513 31.33 11.33 18.94
CA PRO A 513 31.02 11.42 17.52
C PRO A 513 31.78 10.43 16.63
N GLU A 514 32.83 9.80 17.16
CA GLU A 514 33.58 8.74 16.48
C GLU A 514 32.91 7.37 16.52
N LEU A 515 31.88 7.19 17.35
CA LEU A 515 31.05 5.97 17.31
C LEU A 515 30.16 5.96 16.06
N VAL A 516 30.20 4.86 15.35
CA VAL A 516 29.28 4.65 14.21
C VAL A 516 27.90 4.32 14.75
N LEU A 517 26.99 5.31 14.71
CA LEU A 517 25.59 5.23 15.15
C LEU A 517 24.68 5.74 14.03
N GLU A 518 24.54 4.95 12.96
CA GLU A 518 23.75 5.34 11.79
C GLU A 518 22.26 5.08 12.03
N PRO A 519 21.39 6.06 11.75
CA PRO A 519 19.94 5.83 11.83
C PRO A 519 19.52 4.74 10.86
N ILE A 520 18.53 3.95 11.27
CA ILE A 520 17.82 3.06 10.33
C ILE A 520 16.87 3.95 9.53
N ASN A 521 17.36 4.47 8.41
CA ASN A 521 16.63 5.47 7.64
C ASN A 521 15.54 4.85 6.77
N VAL A 522 14.45 5.60 6.69
CA VAL A 522 13.44 5.51 5.65
C VAL A 522 13.98 6.31 4.45
N GLY A 523 14.58 5.63 3.49
CA GLY A 523 14.76 6.21 2.16
C GLY A 523 15.97 7.11 1.92
N THR A 524 17.17 6.64 2.22
CA THR A 524 18.37 7.06 1.48
C THR A 524 18.95 5.89 0.73
#